data_258640cfa0ee715fd5a6e3bc2faffcb8
#
_entry.id   258640cfa0ee715fd5a6e3bc2faffcb8
#
_cell.length_a   1.000
_cell.length_b   1.000
_cell.length_c   1.000
_cell.angle_alpha   90.00
_cell.angle_beta   90.00
_cell.angle_gamma   90.00
#
_symmetry.space_group_name_H-M   'P 1'
#
loop_
_entity.id
_entity.type
_entity.pdbx_description
1 polymer ?
#
loop_
_entity_poly.entity_id
_entity_poly.type
_entity_poly.pdbx_seq_one_letter_code
_entity_poly.pdbx_strand_id
1 'polypeptide(L)'
;KAVLQYLRLFSPAKRSLRTTKAIRLVEDLLALVTPGSVTRDGRTTDTRRATPTLWAMGIEQMLSAREKLTLPLDNHHYLRAVVFGLAGDAQATAAAAEAERSRRNSTSPGRPADYFEKLARINGDETLKLITPEQAEKMRSELQ
;
A
#
# COMPACT_ATOMS: atom_id res chain seq x y z
N LYS A 1 17.48 7.58 -16.29
CA LYS A 1 17.02 8.42 -17.44
C LYS A 1 15.97 9.44 -16.97
N ALA A 2 14.90 9.04 -16.28
CA ALA A 2 13.83 9.91 -15.80
C ALA A 2 14.33 11.01 -14.85
N VAL A 3 15.22 10.70 -13.91
CA VAL A 3 15.78 11.69 -12.97
C VAL A 3 16.52 12.83 -13.68
N LEU A 4 17.29 12.52 -14.72
CA LEU A 4 17.98 13.55 -15.50
C LEU A 4 17.00 14.47 -16.25
N GLN A 5 15.91 13.90 -16.76
CA GLN A 5 14.84 14.68 -17.39
C GLN A 5 14.10 15.53 -16.35
N TYR A 6 13.87 15.00 -15.15
CA TYR A 6 13.28 15.72 -14.04
C TYR A 6 14.15 16.92 -13.61
N LEU A 7 15.47 16.74 -13.48
CA LEU A 7 16.38 17.83 -13.16
C LEU A 7 16.37 18.98 -14.19
N ARG A 8 16.07 18.68 -15.45
CA ARG A 8 15.90 19.70 -16.48
C ARG A 8 14.73 20.64 -16.24
N LEU A 9 13.73 20.23 -15.46
CA LEU A 9 12.60 21.09 -15.08
C LEU A 9 13.03 22.24 -14.15
N PHE A 10 14.20 22.14 -13.53
CA PHE A 10 14.81 23.21 -12.69
C PHE A 10 15.73 24.14 -13.47
N SER A 11 15.95 23.85 -14.75
CA SER A 11 16.83 24.69 -15.60
C SER A 11 16.04 25.85 -16.15
N PRO A 12 16.59 27.09 -16.08
CA PRO A 12 16.03 28.22 -16.81
C PRO A 12 16.04 27.97 -18.32
N ALA A 13 15.08 28.53 -19.04
CA ALA A 13 14.87 28.27 -20.47
C ALA A 13 16.12 28.57 -21.35
N LYS A 14 17.01 29.46 -20.91
CA LYS A 14 18.19 29.89 -21.67
C LYS A 14 19.54 29.49 -21.06
N ARG A 15 19.55 28.73 -19.96
CA ARG A 15 20.80 28.37 -19.26
C ARG A 15 20.75 26.94 -18.80
N SER A 16 21.88 26.24 -18.84
CA SER A 16 22.02 24.90 -18.24
C SER A 16 22.00 25.00 -16.71
N LEU A 17 21.53 23.92 -16.08
CA LEU A 17 21.58 23.80 -14.64
C LEU A 17 23.05 23.70 -14.17
N ARG A 18 23.44 24.52 -13.20
CA ARG A 18 24.78 24.44 -12.61
C ARG A 18 24.95 23.11 -11.87
N THR A 19 26.09 22.47 -12.01
CA THR A 19 26.41 21.19 -11.39
C THR A 19 26.17 21.19 -9.88
N THR A 20 26.58 22.25 -9.18
CA THR A 20 26.36 22.40 -7.73
C THR A 20 24.88 22.40 -7.38
N LYS A 21 24.02 23.08 -8.17
CA LYS A 21 22.57 23.07 -7.97
C LYS A 21 21.98 21.69 -8.27
N ALA A 22 22.46 21.02 -9.31
CA ALA A 22 22.02 19.67 -9.66
C ALA A 22 22.33 18.68 -8.53
N ILE A 23 23.52 18.73 -7.95
CA ILE A 23 23.91 17.88 -6.82
C ILE A 23 22.97 18.10 -5.63
N ARG A 24 22.75 19.36 -5.22
CA ARG A 24 21.83 19.68 -4.11
C ARG A 24 20.41 19.14 -4.37
N LEU A 25 19.88 19.31 -5.57
CA LEU A 25 18.57 18.80 -5.93
C LEU A 25 18.48 17.25 -5.83
N VAL A 26 19.56 16.56 -6.19
CA VAL A 26 19.61 15.09 -6.04
C VAL A 26 19.72 14.71 -4.57
N GLU A 27 20.52 15.39 -3.78
CA GLU A 27 20.63 15.16 -2.33
C GLU A 27 19.29 15.41 -1.62
N ASP A 28 18.59 16.49 -1.93
CA ASP A 28 17.26 16.80 -1.41
C ASP A 28 16.25 15.73 -1.81
N LEU A 29 16.29 15.27 -3.06
CA LEU A 29 15.42 14.19 -3.54
C LEU A 29 15.70 12.87 -2.80
N LEU A 30 16.97 12.52 -2.60
CA LEU A 30 17.35 11.33 -1.84
C LEU A 30 16.87 11.40 -0.39
N ALA A 31 16.99 12.57 0.24
CA ALA A 31 16.50 12.81 1.59
C ALA A 31 14.96 12.64 1.69
N LEU A 32 14.22 12.92 0.63
CA LEU A 32 12.77 12.69 0.56
C LEU A 32 12.41 11.22 0.34
N VAL A 33 13.20 10.48 -0.44
CA VAL A 33 12.93 9.08 -0.79
C VAL A 33 13.35 8.11 0.31
N THR A 34 14.46 8.38 0.99
CA THR A 34 15.09 7.48 1.98
C THR A 34 14.17 7.09 3.14
N PRO A 35 13.35 7.98 3.73
CA PRO A 35 12.46 7.60 4.84
C PRO A 35 11.37 6.59 4.47
N GLY A 36 11.10 6.35 3.20
CA GLY A 36 10.04 5.45 2.74
C GLY A 36 8.62 5.96 3.03
N SER A 37 8.50 7.25 3.33
CA SER A 37 7.23 7.93 3.63
C SER A 37 7.23 9.33 3.04
N VAL A 38 6.03 9.87 2.81
CA VAL A 38 5.84 11.21 2.28
C VAL A 38 4.78 11.96 3.05
N THR A 39 5.03 13.23 3.33
CA THR A 39 4.05 14.19 3.84
C THR A 39 3.66 15.13 2.71
N ARG A 40 2.44 15.63 2.71
CA ARG A 40 1.99 16.59 1.69
C ARG A 40 2.82 17.86 1.70
N ASP A 41 3.03 18.41 2.87
CA ASP A 41 3.89 19.57 3.12
C ASP A 41 4.61 19.42 4.47
N GLY A 42 5.53 20.33 4.76
CA GLY A 42 6.30 20.27 6.01
C GLY A 42 5.52 20.65 7.28
N ARG A 43 4.25 21.04 7.17
CA ARG A 43 3.39 21.48 8.28
C ARG A 43 2.37 20.41 8.66
N THR A 44 2.14 19.44 7.78
CA THR A 44 1.14 18.38 7.97
C THR A 44 1.78 17.18 8.65
N THR A 45 1.12 16.62 9.65
CA THR A 45 1.50 15.37 10.31
C THR A 45 1.00 14.12 9.55
N ASP A 46 0.14 14.33 8.53
CA ASP A 46 -0.35 13.23 7.71
C ASP A 46 0.79 12.66 6.85
N THR A 47 1.18 11.44 7.18
CA THR A 47 2.30 10.73 6.56
C THR A 47 1.79 9.48 5.87
N ARG A 48 2.17 9.28 4.62
CA ARG A 48 1.82 8.10 3.82
C ARG A 48 3.06 7.32 3.44
N ARG A 49 2.93 6.01 3.38
CA ARG A 49 4.03 5.15 2.90
C ARG A 49 4.30 5.44 1.43
N ALA A 50 5.54 5.74 1.10
CA ALA A 50 5.98 6.04 -0.27
C ALA A 50 7.23 5.23 -0.61
N THR A 51 7.07 4.25 -1.49
CA THR A 51 8.18 3.43 -2.00
C THR A 51 8.96 4.19 -3.06
N PRO A 52 10.23 3.85 -3.33
CA PRO A 52 10.98 4.41 -4.44
C PRO A 52 10.24 4.31 -5.80
N THR A 53 9.46 3.26 -5.99
CA THR A 53 8.63 3.09 -7.19
C THR A 53 7.56 4.18 -7.31
N LEU A 54 6.90 4.56 -6.22
CA LEU A 54 5.92 5.67 -6.22
C LEU A 54 6.58 7.00 -6.53
N TRP A 55 7.81 7.24 -6.06
CA TRP A 55 8.59 8.42 -6.42
C TRP A 55 8.93 8.45 -7.91
N ALA A 56 9.34 7.30 -8.48
CA ALA A 56 9.58 7.18 -9.92
C ALA A 56 8.32 7.47 -10.74
N MET A 57 7.18 6.91 -10.34
CA MET A 57 5.88 7.19 -10.97
C MET A 57 5.50 8.66 -10.88
N GLY A 58 5.72 9.30 -9.73
CA GLY A 58 5.48 10.73 -9.55
C GLY A 58 6.32 11.59 -10.50
N ILE A 59 7.60 11.25 -10.67
CA ILE A 59 8.51 11.91 -11.63
C ILE A 59 7.98 11.74 -13.07
N GLU A 60 7.61 10.53 -13.46
CA GLU A 60 7.08 10.26 -14.79
C GLU A 60 5.76 11.01 -15.05
N GLN A 61 4.88 11.07 -14.07
CA GLN A 61 3.65 11.85 -14.16
C GLN A 61 3.92 13.34 -14.34
N MET A 62 4.88 13.90 -13.61
CA MET A 62 5.31 15.30 -13.79
C MET A 62 5.89 15.55 -15.18
N LEU A 63 6.72 14.63 -15.68
CA LEU A 63 7.30 14.75 -17.02
C LEU A 63 6.23 14.71 -18.12
N SER A 64 5.21 13.87 -17.95
CA SER A 64 4.07 13.78 -18.87
C SER A 64 3.19 15.03 -18.83
N ALA A 65 3.06 15.66 -17.66
CA ALA A 65 2.29 16.89 -17.46
C ALA A 65 3.14 18.18 -17.55
N ARG A 66 4.32 18.09 -18.14
CA ARG A 66 5.31 19.20 -18.19
C ARG A 66 4.71 20.52 -18.67
N GLU A 67 3.83 20.47 -19.66
CA GLU A 67 3.22 21.66 -20.25
C GLU A 67 2.30 22.41 -19.27
N LYS A 68 1.82 21.73 -18.23
CA LYS A 68 0.97 22.31 -17.18
C LYS A 68 1.75 22.89 -16.00
N LEU A 69 3.07 22.71 -16.01
CA LEU A 69 3.93 23.15 -14.92
C LEU A 69 4.46 24.56 -15.19
N THR A 70 4.49 25.37 -14.15
CA THR A 70 5.21 26.65 -14.19
C THR A 70 6.71 26.40 -14.03
N LEU A 71 7.48 26.55 -15.10
CA LEU A 71 8.90 26.29 -15.14
C LEU A 71 9.70 27.60 -15.12
N PRO A 72 10.90 27.61 -14.54
CA PRO A 72 11.61 26.51 -13.89
C PRO A 72 11.05 26.20 -12.49
N LEU A 73 11.20 24.94 -12.04
CA LEU A 73 10.89 24.56 -10.67
C LEU A 73 11.99 25.06 -9.71
N ASP A 74 11.59 25.42 -8.49
CA ASP A 74 12.53 25.88 -7.45
C ASP A 74 12.87 24.78 -6.44
N ASN A 75 11.94 23.88 -6.19
CA ASN A 75 12.03 22.85 -5.16
C ASN A 75 11.19 21.60 -5.50
N HIS A 76 11.21 20.59 -4.62
CA HIS A 76 10.50 19.33 -4.81
C HIS A 76 9.05 19.33 -4.25
N HIS A 77 8.48 20.47 -3.89
CA HIS A 77 7.16 20.51 -3.23
C HIS A 77 6.06 19.95 -4.12
N TYR A 78 6.09 20.26 -5.41
CA TYR A 78 5.11 19.72 -6.35
C TYR A 78 5.23 18.21 -6.49
N LEU A 79 6.45 17.68 -6.60
CA LEU A 79 6.68 16.24 -6.64
C LEU A 79 6.16 15.56 -5.36
N ARG A 80 6.41 16.14 -4.19
CA ARG A 80 5.89 15.63 -2.91
C ARG A 80 4.36 15.54 -2.94
N ALA A 81 3.67 16.56 -3.41
CA ALA A 81 2.22 16.59 -3.51
C ALA A 81 1.69 15.48 -4.45
N VAL A 82 2.34 15.29 -5.60
CA VAL A 82 2.00 14.22 -6.55
C VAL A 82 2.20 12.84 -5.93
N VAL A 83 3.36 12.59 -5.32
CA VAL A 83 3.65 11.29 -4.67
C VAL A 83 2.71 11.03 -3.49
N PHE A 84 2.36 12.07 -2.73
CA PHE A 84 1.39 11.96 -1.63
C PHE A 84 0.01 11.52 -2.14
N GLY A 85 -0.44 12.06 -3.29
CA GLY A 85 -1.66 11.63 -3.96
C GLY A 85 -1.58 10.15 -4.37
N LEU A 86 -0.55 9.77 -5.11
CA LEU A 86 -0.31 8.39 -5.54
C LEU A 86 -0.23 7.39 -4.38
N ALA A 87 0.39 7.79 -3.26
CA ALA A 87 0.47 6.97 -2.06
C ALA A 87 -0.92 6.76 -1.42
N GLY A 88 -1.80 7.76 -1.47
CA GLY A 88 -3.18 7.65 -1.03
C GLY A 88 -3.98 6.67 -1.88
N ASP A 89 -3.88 6.78 -3.19
CA ASP A 89 -4.56 5.88 -4.12
C ASP A 89 -4.07 4.43 -3.96
N ALA A 90 -2.76 4.22 -3.81
CA ALA A 90 -2.18 2.91 -3.57
C ALA A 90 -2.67 2.29 -2.26
N GLN A 91 -2.77 3.08 -1.18
CA GLN A 91 -3.31 2.62 0.11
C GLN A 91 -4.79 2.28 0.01
N ALA A 92 -5.59 3.11 -0.67
CA ALA A 92 -7.00 2.86 -0.88
C ALA A 92 -7.23 1.56 -1.69
N THR A 93 -6.45 1.34 -2.74
CA THR A 93 -6.50 0.12 -3.55
C THR A 93 -6.13 -1.12 -2.74
N ALA A 94 -5.08 -1.04 -1.93
CA ALA A 94 -4.66 -2.14 -1.06
C ALA A 94 -5.73 -2.48 0.00
N ALA A 95 -6.33 -1.47 0.62
CA ALA A 95 -7.41 -1.65 1.60
C ALA A 95 -8.65 -2.27 0.97
N ALA A 96 -9.03 -1.85 -0.24
CA ALA A 96 -10.15 -2.43 -0.98
C ALA A 96 -9.90 -3.90 -1.35
N ALA A 97 -8.67 -4.24 -1.78
CA ALA A 97 -8.28 -5.61 -2.08
C ALA A 97 -8.31 -6.51 -0.84
N GLU A 98 -7.87 -6.01 0.31
CA GLU A 98 -7.91 -6.75 1.57
C GLU A 98 -9.36 -6.96 2.06
N ALA A 99 -10.21 -5.94 1.96
CA ALA A 99 -11.63 -6.05 2.28
C ALA A 99 -12.32 -7.11 1.42
N GLU A 100 -11.98 -7.17 0.12
CA GLU A 100 -12.53 -8.18 -0.79
C GLU A 100 -12.03 -9.59 -0.46
N ARG A 101 -10.75 -9.75 -0.10
CA ARG A 101 -10.21 -11.03 0.39
C ARG A 101 -10.92 -11.49 1.66
N SER A 102 -11.13 -10.59 2.61
CA SER A 102 -11.84 -10.88 3.85
C SER A 102 -13.30 -11.28 3.59
N ARG A 103 -13.98 -10.61 2.66
CA ARG A 103 -15.33 -11.01 2.22
C ARG A 103 -15.34 -12.41 1.62
N ARG A 104 -14.43 -12.72 0.71
CA ARG A 104 -14.32 -14.05 0.10
C ARG A 104 -14.04 -15.13 1.12
N ASN A 105 -13.17 -14.87 2.10
CA ASN A 105 -12.88 -15.79 3.18
C ASN A 105 -14.08 -15.98 4.12
N SER A 106 -14.90 -14.94 4.36
CA SER A 106 -16.10 -15.04 5.16
C SER A 106 -17.29 -15.67 4.40
N THR A 107 -17.24 -15.65 3.06
CA THR A 107 -18.26 -16.27 2.18
C THR A 107 -17.88 -17.70 1.77
N SER A 108 -16.68 -18.18 2.12
CA SER A 108 -16.41 -19.61 2.14
C SER A 108 -17.51 -20.24 3.01
N PRO A 109 -18.22 -21.29 2.57
CA PRO A 109 -19.22 -21.94 3.41
C PRO A 109 -18.51 -22.49 4.62
N GLY A 110 -18.27 -21.59 5.57
CA GLY A 110 -17.78 -21.96 6.89
C GLY A 110 -18.80 -22.92 7.46
N ARG A 111 -18.32 -24.07 7.92
CA ARG A 111 -19.13 -24.99 8.71
C ARG A 111 -19.95 -24.14 9.70
N PRO A 112 -21.23 -24.43 9.89
CA PRO A 112 -22.10 -23.68 10.79
C PRO A 112 -21.39 -23.35 12.10
N ALA A 113 -21.63 -22.18 12.67
CA ALA A 113 -20.93 -21.73 13.91
C ALA A 113 -21.03 -22.77 15.04
N ASP A 114 -22.09 -23.57 15.03
CA ASP A 114 -22.36 -24.67 15.97
C ASP A 114 -21.61 -25.97 15.63
N TYR A 115 -20.96 -26.08 14.46
CA TYR A 115 -20.24 -27.29 14.04
C TYR A 115 -19.16 -27.71 15.04
N PHE A 116 -18.32 -26.76 15.40
CA PHE A 116 -17.20 -27.01 16.33
C PHE A 116 -17.69 -27.30 17.74
N GLU A 117 -18.78 -26.67 18.15
CA GLU A 117 -19.40 -26.91 19.44
C GLU A 117 -20.02 -28.33 19.49
N LYS A 118 -20.76 -28.74 18.45
CA LYS A 118 -21.28 -30.09 18.32
C LYS A 118 -20.20 -31.15 18.26
N LEU A 119 -19.11 -30.89 17.51
CA LEU A 119 -17.97 -31.80 17.42
C LEU A 119 -17.26 -31.95 18.77
N ALA A 120 -17.06 -30.86 19.51
CA ALA A 120 -16.47 -30.86 20.85
C ALA A 120 -17.34 -31.66 21.83
N ARG A 121 -18.68 -31.53 21.74
CA ARG A 121 -19.61 -32.27 22.56
C ARG A 121 -19.51 -33.77 22.28
N ILE A 122 -19.55 -34.21 21.02
CA ILE A 122 -19.43 -35.62 20.63
C ILE A 122 -18.12 -36.22 21.15
N ASN A 123 -17.00 -35.48 21.01
CA ASN A 123 -15.70 -35.93 21.51
C ASN A 123 -15.66 -36.03 23.05
N GLY A 124 -16.31 -35.08 23.74
CA GLY A 124 -16.47 -35.12 25.19
C GLY A 124 -17.28 -36.31 25.66
N ASP A 125 -18.42 -36.57 25.03
CA ASP A 125 -19.32 -37.70 25.38
C ASP A 125 -18.65 -39.06 25.11
N GLU A 126 -17.86 -39.19 24.04
CA GLU A 126 -17.03 -40.35 23.75
C GLU A 126 -15.95 -40.56 24.81
N THR A 127 -15.22 -39.48 25.19
CA THR A 127 -14.15 -39.52 26.21
C THR A 127 -14.69 -39.91 27.59
N LEU A 128 -15.90 -39.44 27.92
CA LEU A 128 -16.60 -39.77 29.17
C LEU A 128 -17.33 -41.14 29.12
N LYS A 129 -17.20 -41.88 28.01
CA LYS A 129 -17.89 -43.17 27.74
C LYS A 129 -19.39 -43.10 27.86
N LEU A 130 -19.99 -41.96 27.57
CA LEU A 130 -21.43 -41.76 27.52
C LEU A 130 -22.04 -42.27 26.23
N ILE A 131 -21.25 -42.36 25.17
CA ILE A 131 -21.60 -42.90 23.86
C ILE A 131 -20.55 -43.91 23.40
N THR A 132 -20.92 -44.85 22.55
CA THR A 132 -19.97 -45.80 21.97
C THR A 132 -19.19 -45.15 20.81
N PRO A 133 -17.96 -45.66 20.49
CA PRO A 133 -17.19 -45.14 19.37
C PRO A 133 -17.96 -45.13 18.04
N GLU A 134 -18.77 -46.19 17.79
CA GLU A 134 -19.60 -46.30 16.59
C GLU A 134 -20.68 -45.22 16.54
N GLN A 135 -21.29 -44.89 17.65
CA GLN A 135 -22.27 -43.80 17.77
C GLN A 135 -21.62 -42.44 17.55
N ALA A 136 -20.43 -42.22 18.10
CA ALA A 136 -19.68 -41.01 17.90
C ALA A 136 -19.33 -40.81 16.44
N GLU A 137 -18.89 -41.84 15.74
CA GLU A 137 -18.55 -41.79 14.32
C GLU A 137 -19.77 -41.49 13.43
N LYS A 138 -20.90 -42.09 13.75
CA LYS A 138 -22.16 -41.80 13.07
C LYS A 138 -22.59 -40.34 13.24
N MET A 139 -22.50 -39.80 14.45
CA MET A 139 -22.83 -38.41 14.74
C MET A 139 -21.87 -37.42 14.06
N ARG A 140 -20.59 -37.75 13.94
CA ARG A 140 -19.61 -36.97 13.18
C ARG A 140 -19.92 -36.96 11.69
N SER A 141 -20.37 -38.08 11.13
CA SER A 141 -20.72 -38.16 9.70
C SER A 141 -21.98 -37.35 9.38
N GLU A 142 -22.92 -37.24 10.32
CA GLU A 142 -24.14 -36.45 10.17
C GLU A 142 -23.86 -34.90 10.25
N LEU A 143 -22.69 -34.49 10.73
CA LEU A 143 -22.26 -33.08 10.79
C LEU A 143 -21.56 -32.61 9.51
N GLN A 144 -21.18 -33.51 8.58
CA GLN A 144 -20.56 -33.17 7.31
C GLN A 144 -21.58 -32.70 6.30
#